data_197df3e39ea842762ef6ceb2c39f635e
#
_entry.id   197df3e39ea842762ef6ceb2c39f635e
#
_cell.length_a   1.000
_cell.length_b   1.000
_cell.length_c   1.000
_cell.angle_alpha   90.00
_cell.angle_beta   90.00
_cell.angle_gamma   90.00
#
_symmetry.space_group_name_H-M   'P 1'
#
loop_
_entity.id
_entity.type
_entity.pdbx_description
1 polymer ?
#
loop_
_entity_poly.entity_id
_entity_poly.type
_entity_poly.pdbx_seq_one_letter_code
_entity_poly.pdbx_strand_id
1 'polypeptide(L)'
;GNNLKNIDIAVPLGTFVLVTGVSGSGKSTLINETLYPILSKHCYDSKAEPMPYKKIIGLDHIDKVIEIDQSPIGRTPRSNPVTYIKVFDEIRKLYAQLPEAKIRGYQAGRFSFNVKGGRCEECGGGGMKIIEMNFLPDVEVQCEKCLGKRYNRETLEVRYKGKSISDVLNMTVEESLPFFESIPSIYPKLKTLNDVGLGYLRLGQSSTTLSGGEAQRIRLASQIGSGLTGVLYVLDEPSIGLHQRDNERLLD
;
A
#
# COMPACT_ATOMS: atom_id res chain seq x y z
N GLY A 1 12.92 -30.02 -3.65
CA GLY A 1 11.50 -30.41 -3.53
C GLY A 1 10.74 -30.24 -4.83
N ASN A 2 9.57 -30.81 -4.93
CA ASN A 2 8.68 -30.72 -6.10
C ASN A 2 9.42 -31.07 -7.42
N ASN A 3 9.36 -30.19 -8.42
CA ASN A 3 10.01 -30.42 -9.73
C ASN A 3 11.50 -30.10 -9.76
N LEU A 4 12.06 -29.52 -8.69
CA LEU A 4 13.48 -29.16 -8.61
C LEU A 4 14.33 -30.36 -8.16
N LYS A 5 15.34 -30.71 -8.95
CA LYS A 5 16.27 -31.85 -8.67
C LYS A 5 17.71 -31.39 -8.74
N ASN A 6 18.34 -31.21 -7.56
CA ASN A 6 19.78 -30.92 -7.44
C ASN A 6 20.24 -29.76 -8.33
N ILE A 7 19.59 -28.61 -8.20
CA ILE A 7 19.97 -27.39 -8.91
C ILE A 7 20.92 -26.56 -8.06
N ASP A 8 21.89 -25.95 -8.69
CA ASP A 8 22.76 -24.91 -8.12
C ASP A 8 22.42 -23.61 -8.81
N ILE A 9 22.24 -22.52 -8.03
CA ILE A 9 21.97 -21.20 -8.55
C ILE A 9 22.88 -20.17 -7.90
N ALA A 10 23.24 -19.13 -8.63
CA ALA A 10 23.88 -17.94 -8.11
C ALA A 10 22.99 -16.73 -8.40
N VAL A 11 22.68 -15.97 -7.35
CA VAL A 11 21.90 -14.73 -7.45
C VAL A 11 22.86 -13.56 -7.25
N PRO A 12 23.20 -12.78 -8.29
CA PRO A 12 24.05 -11.61 -8.13
C PRO A 12 23.33 -10.54 -7.28
N LEU A 13 24.05 -9.95 -6.33
CA LEU A 13 23.55 -8.89 -5.48
C LEU A 13 23.65 -7.51 -6.16
N GLY A 14 22.79 -6.58 -5.76
CA GLY A 14 22.78 -5.22 -6.33
C GLY A 14 22.28 -5.14 -7.77
N THR A 15 21.57 -6.17 -8.24
CA THR A 15 21.03 -6.24 -9.60
C THR A 15 19.57 -6.66 -9.58
N PHE A 16 18.86 -6.37 -10.67
CA PHE A 16 17.54 -6.92 -10.94
C PHE A 16 17.69 -8.32 -11.55
N VAL A 17 17.13 -9.34 -10.90
CA VAL A 17 17.19 -10.75 -11.34
C VAL A 17 15.78 -11.23 -11.67
N LEU A 18 15.57 -11.70 -12.88
CA LEU A 18 14.30 -12.23 -13.34
C LEU A 18 14.34 -13.77 -13.44
N VAL A 19 13.44 -14.43 -12.71
CA VAL A 19 13.26 -15.88 -12.76
C VAL A 19 12.06 -16.21 -13.64
N THR A 20 12.29 -16.77 -14.83
CA THR A 20 11.26 -17.09 -15.82
C THR A 20 11.09 -18.59 -16.01
N GLY A 21 9.98 -19.00 -16.58
CA GLY A 21 9.69 -20.40 -16.91
C GLY A 21 8.18 -20.67 -16.95
N VAL A 22 7.80 -21.79 -17.55
CA VAL A 22 6.41 -22.24 -17.63
C VAL A 22 5.79 -22.48 -16.24
N SER A 23 4.46 -22.49 -16.17
CA SER A 23 3.76 -22.87 -14.92
C SER A 23 4.20 -24.27 -14.48
N GLY A 24 4.40 -24.47 -13.16
CA GLY A 24 4.87 -25.74 -12.62
C GLY A 24 6.38 -26.04 -12.79
N SER A 25 7.18 -25.13 -13.39
CA SER A 25 8.63 -25.33 -13.54
C SER A 25 9.43 -25.27 -12.23
N GLY A 26 8.81 -24.87 -11.12
CA GLY A 26 9.45 -24.79 -9.81
C GLY A 26 9.92 -23.40 -9.39
N LYS A 27 9.54 -22.33 -10.10
CA LYS A 27 9.88 -20.93 -9.74
C LYS A 27 9.52 -20.59 -8.30
N SER A 28 8.24 -20.79 -7.94
CA SER A 28 7.75 -20.49 -6.58
C SER A 28 8.39 -21.42 -5.54
N THR A 29 8.63 -22.68 -5.88
CA THR A 29 9.36 -23.61 -5.00
C THR A 29 10.78 -23.13 -4.72
N LEU A 30 11.47 -22.59 -5.74
CA LEU A 30 12.82 -22.06 -5.59
C LEU A 30 12.86 -20.78 -4.76
N ILE A 31 12.02 -19.81 -5.12
CA ILE A 31 12.06 -18.46 -4.53
C ILE A 31 11.23 -18.39 -3.25
N ASN A 32 9.93 -18.70 -3.31
CA ASN A 32 9.00 -18.45 -2.20
C ASN A 32 9.07 -19.56 -1.13
N GLU A 33 9.28 -20.84 -1.53
CA GLU A 33 9.28 -21.96 -0.60
C GLU A 33 10.71 -22.38 -0.13
N THR A 34 11.77 -21.91 -0.79
CA THR A 34 13.15 -22.23 -0.43
C THR A 34 13.93 -20.99 -0.05
N LEU A 35 14.23 -20.09 -0.99
CA LEU A 35 15.12 -18.95 -0.77
C LEU A 35 14.55 -17.97 0.26
N TYR A 36 13.29 -17.54 0.09
CA TYR A 36 12.67 -16.57 0.98
C TYR A 36 12.58 -17.05 2.45
N PRO A 37 12.14 -18.28 2.78
CA PRO A 37 12.16 -18.79 4.14
C PRO A 37 13.56 -18.86 4.76
N ILE A 38 14.60 -19.23 3.99
CA ILE A 38 16.00 -19.23 4.48
C ILE A 38 16.43 -17.82 4.87
N LEU A 39 16.19 -16.83 3.98
CA LEU A 39 16.51 -15.44 4.24
C LEU A 39 15.69 -14.86 5.40
N SER A 40 14.41 -15.19 5.46
CA SER A 40 13.52 -14.77 6.54
C SER A 40 13.94 -15.32 7.90
N LYS A 41 14.43 -16.56 7.93
CA LYS A 41 15.00 -17.17 9.13
C LYS A 41 16.30 -16.50 9.54
N HIS A 42 17.17 -16.17 8.57
CA HIS A 42 18.43 -15.47 8.83
C HIS A 42 18.20 -14.03 9.34
N CYS A 43 17.32 -13.25 8.69
CA CYS A 43 17.12 -11.84 9.02
C CYS A 43 16.19 -11.59 10.21
N TYR A 44 15.23 -12.49 10.47
CA TYR A 44 14.09 -12.21 11.39
C TYR A 44 13.80 -13.34 12.37
N ASP A 45 14.61 -14.41 12.44
CA ASP A 45 14.34 -15.61 13.25
C ASP A 45 12.95 -16.22 12.97
N SER A 46 12.51 -16.15 11.69
CA SER A 46 11.22 -16.67 11.26
C SER A 46 11.12 -18.18 11.50
N LYS A 47 9.94 -18.66 11.89
CA LYS A 47 9.64 -20.09 12.06
C LYS A 47 9.29 -20.80 10.76
N ALA A 48 9.29 -20.12 9.63
CA ALA A 48 9.02 -20.71 8.33
C ALA A 48 10.11 -21.74 7.98
N GLU A 49 9.68 -22.96 7.65
CA GLU A 49 10.60 -24.04 7.27
C GLU A 49 10.83 -24.01 5.75
N PRO A 50 12.09 -23.85 5.29
CA PRO A 50 12.40 -23.90 3.87
C PRO A 50 12.29 -25.34 3.33
N MET A 51 12.04 -25.46 2.03
CA MET A 51 12.20 -26.74 1.34
C MET A 51 13.63 -27.27 1.48
N PRO A 52 13.86 -28.61 1.43
CA PRO A 52 15.16 -29.20 1.61
C PRO A 52 16.21 -28.61 0.66
N TYR A 53 17.33 -28.16 1.21
CA TYR A 53 18.49 -27.62 0.48
C TYR A 53 19.80 -28.14 1.10
N LYS A 54 20.89 -28.12 0.33
CA LYS A 54 22.18 -28.55 0.82
C LYS A 54 22.96 -27.46 1.54
N LYS A 55 23.09 -26.27 0.90
CA LYS A 55 23.92 -25.18 1.40
C LYS A 55 23.48 -23.88 0.73
N ILE A 56 23.58 -22.77 1.46
CA ILE A 56 23.51 -21.39 0.94
C ILE A 56 24.75 -20.64 1.42
N ILE A 57 25.24 -19.70 0.61
CA ILE A 57 26.44 -18.89 0.89
C ILE A 57 26.09 -17.43 0.60
N GLY A 58 26.67 -16.49 1.35
CA GLY A 58 26.52 -15.06 1.12
C GLY A 58 25.33 -14.41 1.84
N LEU A 59 24.75 -15.08 2.85
CA LEU A 59 23.67 -14.52 3.66
C LEU A 59 24.08 -13.24 4.41
N ASP A 60 25.37 -13.14 4.81
CA ASP A 60 25.92 -12.00 5.56
C ASP A 60 25.88 -10.67 4.78
N HIS A 61 25.61 -10.72 3.47
CA HIS A 61 25.46 -9.53 2.62
C HIS A 61 24.02 -9.00 2.55
N ILE A 62 23.07 -9.66 3.23
CA ILE A 62 21.64 -9.32 3.18
C ILE A 62 21.18 -9.00 4.59
N ASP A 63 20.84 -7.72 4.81
CA ASP A 63 20.35 -7.24 6.11
C ASP A 63 18.86 -7.50 6.28
N LYS A 64 18.10 -7.47 5.18
CA LYS A 64 16.63 -7.64 5.16
C LYS A 64 16.15 -8.33 3.90
N VAL A 65 15.08 -9.08 4.03
CA VAL A 65 14.31 -9.60 2.89
C VAL A 65 12.87 -9.13 2.96
N ILE A 66 12.32 -8.66 1.85
CA ILE A 66 10.94 -8.17 1.78
C ILE A 66 10.24 -8.88 0.63
N GLU A 67 9.17 -9.58 0.97
CA GLU A 67 8.28 -10.18 -0.03
C GLU A 67 7.18 -9.18 -0.40
N ILE A 68 7.00 -8.96 -1.69
CA ILE A 68 5.98 -8.08 -2.27
C ILE A 68 5.02 -8.95 -3.06
N ASP A 69 4.03 -9.47 -2.35
CA ASP A 69 2.97 -10.31 -2.88
C ASP A 69 1.73 -9.48 -3.31
N GLN A 70 0.73 -10.16 -3.84
CA GLN A 70 -0.53 -9.58 -4.30
C GLN A 70 -1.62 -9.59 -3.22
N SER A 71 -1.30 -9.90 -1.96
CA SER A 71 -2.29 -9.91 -0.89
C SER A 71 -2.83 -8.48 -0.63
N PRO A 72 -4.08 -8.36 -0.17
CA PRO A 72 -4.68 -7.05 0.10
C PRO A 72 -3.86 -6.23 1.10
N ILE A 73 -3.70 -4.91 0.86
CA ILE A 73 -3.03 -3.98 1.79
C ILE A 73 -3.86 -3.68 3.04
N GLY A 74 -5.08 -4.18 3.11
CA GLY A 74 -5.99 -4.07 4.25
C GLY A 74 -7.28 -4.83 3.97
N ARG A 75 -7.98 -5.21 5.05
CA ARG A 75 -9.20 -6.03 4.98
C ARG A 75 -10.47 -5.25 5.30
N THR A 76 -10.37 -3.95 5.50
CA THR A 76 -11.52 -3.11 5.88
C THR A 76 -11.68 -1.94 4.92
N PRO A 77 -12.91 -1.42 4.74
CA PRO A 77 -13.16 -0.23 3.92
C PRO A 77 -12.43 1.05 4.38
N ARG A 78 -11.86 1.02 5.60
CA ARG A 78 -11.07 2.13 6.17
C ARG A 78 -9.61 2.10 5.78
N SER A 79 -9.11 0.97 5.31
CA SER A 79 -7.76 0.87 4.75
C SER A 79 -7.76 1.45 3.34
N ASN A 80 -6.77 2.25 3.00
CA ASN A 80 -6.63 2.88 1.69
C ASN A 80 -5.15 3.16 1.38
N PRO A 81 -4.80 3.50 0.12
CA PRO A 81 -3.42 3.74 -0.29
C PRO A 81 -2.67 4.74 0.61
N VAL A 82 -3.27 5.90 0.92
CA VAL A 82 -2.58 6.95 1.67
C VAL A 82 -2.40 6.64 3.15
N THR A 83 -3.24 5.78 3.73
CA THR A 83 -3.01 5.28 5.09
C THR A 83 -1.90 4.24 5.12
N TYR A 84 -1.82 3.39 4.10
CA TYR A 84 -0.80 2.35 4.00
C TYR A 84 0.61 2.94 3.89
N ILE A 85 0.82 3.91 2.98
CA ILE A 85 2.10 4.61 2.82
C ILE A 85 2.36 5.71 3.87
N LYS A 86 1.48 5.83 4.88
CA LYS A 86 1.56 6.80 5.98
C LYS A 86 1.63 8.27 5.55
N VAL A 87 1.12 8.59 4.36
CA VAL A 87 1.01 9.99 3.92
C VAL A 87 -0.20 10.69 4.51
N PHE A 88 -1.24 9.93 4.86
CA PHE A 88 -2.45 10.48 5.47
C PHE A 88 -2.18 11.15 6.82
N ASP A 89 -1.20 10.68 7.58
CA ASP A 89 -0.79 11.30 8.84
C ASP A 89 -0.26 12.72 8.62
N GLU A 90 0.53 12.93 7.57
CA GLU A 90 1.04 14.25 7.21
C GLU A 90 -0.09 15.18 6.69
N ILE A 91 -1.02 14.64 5.91
CA ILE A 91 -2.21 15.39 5.48
C ILE A 91 -3.03 15.84 6.69
N ARG A 92 -3.26 14.97 7.68
CA ARG A 92 -4.00 15.32 8.90
C ARG A 92 -3.28 16.40 9.73
N LYS A 93 -1.95 16.32 9.83
CA LYS A 93 -1.12 17.35 10.49
C LYS A 93 -1.23 18.69 9.76
N LEU A 94 -1.18 18.69 8.42
CA LEU A 94 -1.35 19.90 7.61
C LEU A 94 -2.70 20.56 7.90
N TYR A 95 -3.80 19.80 7.89
CA TYR A 95 -5.13 20.34 8.18
C TYR A 95 -5.25 20.89 9.60
N ALA A 96 -4.62 20.26 10.59
CA ALA A 96 -4.61 20.75 11.97
C ALA A 96 -3.82 22.07 12.15
N GLN A 97 -2.91 22.37 11.23
CA GLN A 97 -2.12 23.61 11.26
C GLN A 97 -2.83 24.81 10.63
N LEU A 98 -3.92 24.59 9.93
CA LEU A 98 -4.69 25.67 9.28
C LEU A 98 -5.27 26.64 10.32
N PRO A 99 -5.36 27.94 10.00
CA PRO A 99 -5.87 28.95 10.93
C PRO A 99 -7.24 28.60 11.51
N GLU A 100 -8.15 28.14 10.67
CA GLU A 100 -9.51 27.76 11.08
C GLU A 100 -9.52 26.55 12.04
N ALA A 101 -8.66 25.55 11.80
CA ALA A 101 -8.52 24.41 12.70
C ALA A 101 -7.95 24.83 14.06
N LYS A 102 -6.95 25.73 14.07
CA LYS A 102 -6.34 26.27 15.31
C LYS A 102 -7.34 27.07 16.12
N ILE A 103 -8.14 27.95 15.49
CA ILE A 103 -9.17 28.75 16.16
C ILE A 103 -10.20 27.83 16.86
N ARG A 104 -10.54 26.69 16.23
CA ARG A 104 -11.48 25.70 16.77
C ARG A 104 -10.82 24.68 17.71
N GLY A 105 -9.52 24.76 17.96
CA GLY A 105 -8.77 23.80 18.79
C GLY A 105 -8.67 22.41 18.19
N TYR A 106 -8.78 22.25 16.86
CA TYR A 106 -8.75 20.96 16.19
C TYR A 106 -7.34 20.41 16.06
N GLN A 107 -7.13 19.24 16.60
CA GLN A 107 -5.88 18.47 16.49
C GLN A 107 -5.92 17.51 15.30
N ALA A 108 -4.78 16.91 14.92
CA ALA A 108 -4.70 15.95 13.80
C ALA A 108 -5.67 14.76 13.93
N GLY A 109 -6.04 14.37 15.16
CA GLY A 109 -7.05 13.35 15.44
C GLY A 109 -8.44 13.71 14.90
N ARG A 110 -8.80 15.00 14.87
CA ARG A 110 -10.07 15.49 14.32
C ARG A 110 -10.24 15.13 12.84
N PHE A 111 -9.15 15.11 12.11
CA PHE A 111 -9.10 14.80 10.68
C PHE A 111 -8.89 13.31 10.39
N SER A 112 -9.01 12.43 11.40
CA SER A 112 -9.00 10.99 11.23
C SER A 112 -10.42 10.44 11.11
N PHE A 113 -10.68 9.66 10.08
CA PHE A 113 -11.95 8.93 9.95
C PHE A 113 -12.04 7.70 10.87
N ASN A 114 -10.95 7.33 11.56
CA ASN A 114 -10.93 6.23 12.53
C ASN A 114 -11.18 6.67 13.98
N VAL A 115 -11.02 7.97 14.29
CA VAL A 115 -11.12 8.50 15.64
C VAL A 115 -12.44 9.25 15.82
N LYS A 116 -13.08 9.10 16.96
CA LYS A 116 -14.29 9.86 17.32
C LYS A 116 -14.02 11.36 17.34
N GLY A 117 -15.07 12.16 17.12
CA GLY A 117 -15.05 13.61 17.19
C GLY A 117 -15.09 14.29 15.81
N GLY A 118 -14.29 13.84 14.83
CA GLY A 118 -14.29 14.42 13.48
C GLY A 118 -14.96 13.57 12.42
N ARG A 119 -15.05 12.25 12.65
CA ARG A 119 -15.69 11.32 11.72
C ARG A 119 -17.22 11.41 11.78
N CYS A 120 -17.85 10.90 10.74
CA CYS A 120 -19.29 10.63 10.77
C CYS A 120 -19.55 9.46 11.73
N GLU A 121 -20.30 9.70 12.81
CA GLU A 121 -20.58 8.65 13.80
C GLU A 121 -21.59 7.62 13.28
N GLU A 122 -22.44 7.99 12.31
CA GLU A 122 -23.43 7.08 11.70
C GLU A 122 -22.78 5.90 10.98
N CYS A 123 -21.75 6.15 10.14
CA CYS A 123 -20.99 5.10 9.46
C CYS A 123 -19.64 4.79 10.13
N GLY A 124 -19.36 5.39 11.30
CA GLY A 124 -18.08 5.22 12.00
C GLY A 124 -16.85 5.64 11.16
N GLY A 125 -17.03 6.54 10.17
CA GLY A 125 -15.96 7.01 9.28
C GLY A 125 -15.72 6.12 8.05
N GLY A 126 -16.51 5.07 7.84
CA GLY A 126 -16.39 4.21 6.66
C GLY A 126 -16.88 4.87 5.37
N GLY A 127 -17.84 5.81 5.47
CA GLY A 127 -18.52 6.42 4.31
C GLY A 127 -19.64 5.56 3.75
N MET A 128 -19.61 4.26 4.03
CA MET A 128 -20.59 3.26 3.62
C MET A 128 -21.17 2.56 4.85
N LYS A 129 -22.36 1.99 4.71
CA LYS A 129 -22.98 1.07 5.66
C LYS A 129 -23.09 -0.29 5.02
N ILE A 130 -22.79 -1.34 5.78
CA ILE A 130 -22.97 -2.71 5.36
C ILE A 130 -24.36 -3.15 5.81
N ILE A 131 -25.17 -3.62 4.87
CA ILE A 131 -26.44 -4.26 5.13
C ILE A 131 -26.21 -5.76 5.03
N GLU A 132 -26.17 -6.41 6.20
CA GLU A 132 -26.03 -7.87 6.28
C GLU A 132 -27.29 -8.55 5.77
N MET A 133 -27.11 -9.50 4.86
CA MET A 133 -28.19 -10.29 4.28
C MET A 133 -28.00 -11.76 4.61
N ASN A 134 -29.01 -12.39 5.28
CA ASN A 134 -28.89 -13.75 5.82
C ASN A 134 -28.54 -14.84 4.79
N PHE A 135 -28.89 -14.67 3.51
CA PHE A 135 -28.67 -15.68 2.46
C PHE A 135 -28.02 -15.13 1.19
N LEU A 136 -27.70 -13.84 1.16
CA LEU A 136 -27.09 -13.15 0.03
C LEU A 136 -25.80 -12.46 0.50
N PRO A 137 -24.86 -12.13 -0.40
CA PRO A 137 -23.71 -11.32 -0.05
C PRO A 137 -24.15 -9.99 0.56
N ASP A 138 -23.40 -9.52 1.55
CA ASP A 138 -23.62 -8.23 2.16
C ASP A 138 -23.60 -7.11 1.13
N VAL A 139 -24.46 -6.12 1.30
CA VAL A 139 -24.56 -4.97 0.40
C VAL A 139 -23.99 -3.72 1.06
N GLU A 140 -23.03 -3.11 0.41
CA GLU A 140 -22.51 -1.81 0.83
C GLU A 140 -23.33 -0.67 0.23
N VAL A 141 -23.97 0.15 1.08
CA VAL A 141 -24.72 1.32 0.68
C VAL A 141 -24.05 2.61 1.19
N GLN A 142 -24.13 3.67 0.43
CA GLN A 142 -23.60 4.95 0.83
C GLN A 142 -24.29 5.46 2.11
N CYS A 143 -23.51 5.98 3.07
CA CYS A 143 -24.06 6.56 4.29
C CYS A 143 -24.88 7.82 3.95
N GLU A 144 -26.16 7.82 4.28
CA GLU A 144 -27.10 8.92 4.01
C GLU A 144 -26.71 10.20 4.73
N LYS A 145 -26.14 10.11 5.93
CA LYS A 145 -25.78 11.26 6.74
C LYS A 145 -24.55 12.02 6.19
N CYS A 146 -23.52 11.33 5.81
CA CYS A 146 -22.29 11.97 5.32
C CYS A 146 -22.12 11.89 3.80
N LEU A 147 -23.02 11.21 3.09
CA LEU A 147 -22.99 11.05 1.63
C LEU A 147 -21.60 10.60 1.15
N GLY A 148 -21.05 9.57 1.79
CA GLY A 148 -19.72 9.02 1.48
C GLY A 148 -18.53 9.84 1.97
N LYS A 149 -18.74 11.04 2.55
CA LYS A 149 -17.65 11.97 2.93
C LYS A 149 -16.86 11.56 4.15
N ARG A 150 -17.31 10.57 4.93
CA ARG A 150 -16.63 9.98 6.10
C ARG A 150 -16.54 10.87 7.35
N TYR A 151 -16.76 12.18 7.25
CA TYR A 151 -16.61 13.17 8.31
C TYR A 151 -17.91 13.86 8.64
N ASN A 152 -17.97 14.49 9.82
CA ASN A 152 -19.04 15.39 10.18
C ASN A 152 -18.87 16.75 9.48
N ARG A 153 -19.93 17.56 9.50
CA ARG A 153 -20.01 18.84 8.79
C ARG A 153 -18.91 19.81 9.24
N GLU A 154 -18.71 19.93 10.55
CA GLU A 154 -17.78 20.88 11.15
C GLU A 154 -16.33 20.60 10.73
N THR A 155 -15.94 19.33 10.61
CA THR A 155 -14.61 18.94 10.12
C THR A 155 -14.42 19.28 8.64
N LEU A 156 -15.50 19.16 7.83
CA LEU A 156 -15.47 19.45 6.39
C LEU A 156 -15.42 20.95 6.08
N GLU A 157 -15.73 21.82 7.04
CA GLU A 157 -15.61 23.27 6.88
C GLU A 157 -14.15 23.71 6.79
N VAL A 158 -13.23 23.02 7.47
CA VAL A 158 -11.79 23.32 7.39
C VAL A 158 -11.27 22.98 6.00
N ARG A 159 -10.70 23.97 5.30
CA ARG A 159 -10.28 23.83 3.90
C ARG A 159 -8.83 24.26 3.69
N TYR A 160 -8.08 23.45 2.97
CA TYR A 160 -6.76 23.78 2.43
C TYR A 160 -6.86 23.99 0.91
N LYS A 161 -6.43 25.13 0.40
CA LYS A 161 -6.60 25.52 -1.02
C LYS A 161 -8.04 25.26 -1.53
N GLY A 162 -9.06 25.58 -0.71
CA GLY A 162 -10.48 25.41 -1.05
C GLY A 162 -11.03 23.97 -0.93
N LYS A 163 -10.22 22.97 -0.60
CA LYS A 163 -10.62 21.56 -0.50
C LYS A 163 -10.70 21.10 0.96
N SER A 164 -11.79 20.43 1.31
CA SER A 164 -11.92 19.72 2.58
C SER A 164 -11.07 18.45 2.60
N ILE A 165 -10.86 17.86 3.78
CA ILE A 165 -10.13 16.57 3.88
C ILE A 165 -10.82 15.45 3.10
N SER A 166 -12.14 15.47 2.98
CA SER A 166 -12.88 14.49 2.17
C SER A 166 -12.66 14.71 0.67
N ASP A 167 -12.60 15.97 0.22
CA ASP A 167 -12.31 16.28 -1.19
C ASP A 167 -10.92 15.79 -1.56
N VAL A 168 -9.94 15.94 -0.67
CA VAL A 168 -8.58 15.41 -0.86
C VAL A 168 -8.57 13.88 -0.96
N LEU A 169 -9.30 13.17 -0.11
CA LEU A 169 -9.40 11.71 -0.20
C LEU A 169 -10.05 11.23 -1.51
N ASN A 170 -10.85 12.06 -2.15
CA ASN A 170 -11.49 11.76 -3.43
C ASN A 170 -10.64 12.13 -4.65
N MET A 171 -9.55 12.90 -4.48
CA MET A 171 -8.59 13.17 -5.56
C MET A 171 -7.90 11.89 -5.99
N THR A 172 -7.55 11.81 -7.26
CA THR A 172 -6.59 10.81 -7.73
C THR A 172 -5.18 11.16 -7.24
N VAL A 173 -4.27 10.19 -7.29
CA VAL A 173 -2.85 10.43 -6.99
C VAL A 173 -2.30 11.51 -7.92
N GLU A 174 -2.59 11.43 -9.22
CA GLU A 174 -2.15 12.40 -10.23
C GLU A 174 -2.67 13.81 -9.93
N GLU A 175 -3.97 13.98 -9.64
CA GLU A 175 -4.56 15.27 -9.26
C GLU A 175 -3.96 15.85 -7.98
N SER A 176 -3.50 15.00 -7.07
CA SER A 176 -2.94 15.42 -5.78
C SER A 176 -1.50 15.93 -5.88
N LEU A 177 -0.76 15.61 -6.92
CA LEU A 177 0.64 16.04 -7.11
C LEU A 177 0.76 17.58 -7.18
N PRO A 178 0.10 18.29 -8.09
CA PRO A 178 0.18 19.74 -8.14
C PRO A 178 -0.45 20.39 -6.90
N PHE A 179 -1.42 19.74 -6.26
CA PHE A 179 -2.06 20.24 -5.05
C PHE A 179 -1.11 20.27 -3.85
N PHE A 180 -0.25 19.25 -3.69
CA PHE A 180 0.72 19.12 -2.59
C PHE A 180 2.16 19.40 -2.98
N GLU A 181 2.44 19.97 -4.15
CA GLU A 181 3.78 20.21 -4.67
C GLU A 181 4.70 20.92 -3.67
N SER A 182 4.14 21.90 -2.94
CA SER A 182 4.89 22.70 -1.94
C SER A 182 5.03 22.02 -0.57
N ILE A 183 4.61 20.77 -0.40
CA ILE A 183 4.61 20.06 0.89
C ILE A 183 5.63 18.91 0.86
N PRO A 184 6.88 19.11 1.36
CA PRO A 184 7.95 18.11 1.25
C PRO A 184 7.66 16.78 1.97
N SER A 185 6.81 16.77 2.99
CA SER A 185 6.42 15.55 3.72
C SER A 185 5.38 14.69 3.00
N ILE A 186 4.70 15.25 1.99
CA ILE A 186 3.59 14.61 1.28
C ILE A 186 3.97 14.29 -0.17
N TYR A 187 4.48 15.29 -0.90
CA TYR A 187 4.72 15.22 -2.34
C TYR A 187 5.56 14.01 -2.78
N PRO A 188 6.74 13.72 -2.18
CA PRO A 188 7.59 12.61 -2.65
C PRO A 188 6.87 11.26 -2.57
N LYS A 189 6.09 11.02 -1.52
CA LYS A 189 5.36 9.76 -1.35
C LYS A 189 4.24 9.59 -2.39
N LEU A 190 3.54 10.67 -2.72
CA LEU A 190 2.52 10.66 -3.77
C LEU A 190 3.16 10.49 -5.14
N LYS A 191 4.32 11.13 -5.37
CA LYS A 191 5.10 10.96 -6.60
C LYS A 191 5.50 9.50 -6.79
N THR A 192 6.02 8.82 -5.76
CA THR A 192 6.35 7.39 -5.85
C THR A 192 5.14 6.53 -6.24
N LEU A 193 3.93 6.81 -5.68
CA LEU A 193 2.71 6.12 -6.13
C LEU A 193 2.40 6.35 -7.60
N ASN A 194 2.61 7.57 -8.09
CA ASN A 194 2.39 7.90 -9.49
C ASN A 194 3.42 7.21 -10.40
N ASP A 195 4.69 7.19 -9.99
CA ASP A 195 5.80 6.62 -10.76
C ASP A 195 5.64 5.09 -10.93
N VAL A 196 5.03 4.39 -9.95
CA VAL A 196 4.67 2.97 -10.09
C VAL A 196 3.36 2.73 -10.87
N GLY A 197 2.85 3.73 -11.60
CA GLY A 197 1.68 3.61 -12.47
C GLY A 197 0.33 3.64 -11.75
N LEU A 198 0.25 4.19 -10.53
CA LEU A 198 -0.99 4.27 -9.73
C LEU A 198 -1.61 5.69 -9.72
N GLY A 199 -1.29 6.52 -10.71
CA GLY A 199 -1.78 7.90 -10.81
C GLY A 199 -3.30 8.04 -10.82
N TYR A 200 -3.99 7.06 -11.39
CA TYR A 200 -5.45 7.02 -11.50
C TYR A 200 -6.19 6.65 -10.20
N LEU A 201 -5.52 6.04 -9.22
CA LEU A 201 -6.15 5.64 -7.97
C LEU A 201 -6.56 6.85 -7.13
N ARG A 202 -7.72 6.79 -6.50
CA ARG A 202 -8.11 7.80 -5.52
C ARG A 202 -7.36 7.60 -4.20
N LEU A 203 -6.94 8.70 -3.59
CA LEU A 203 -6.19 8.67 -2.32
C LEU A 203 -6.91 7.89 -1.22
N GLY A 204 -8.23 8.07 -1.10
CA GLY A 204 -9.08 7.41 -0.11
C GLY A 204 -9.78 6.14 -0.63
N GLN A 205 -9.38 5.57 -1.77
CA GLN A 205 -9.99 4.35 -2.30
C GLN A 205 -9.88 3.20 -1.30
N SER A 206 -10.97 2.50 -1.06
CA SER A 206 -10.96 1.34 -0.15
C SER A 206 -10.02 0.25 -0.65
N SER A 207 -9.22 -0.32 0.25
CA SER A 207 -8.33 -1.44 -0.09
C SER A 207 -9.07 -2.69 -0.55
N THR A 208 -10.35 -2.84 -0.19
CA THR A 208 -11.20 -3.96 -0.62
C THR A 208 -11.57 -3.89 -2.10
N THR A 209 -11.44 -2.72 -2.73
CA THR A 209 -11.73 -2.51 -4.15
C THR A 209 -10.48 -2.54 -5.03
N LEU A 210 -9.30 -2.72 -4.45
CA LEU A 210 -8.05 -2.79 -5.18
C LEU A 210 -7.82 -4.19 -5.75
N SER A 211 -7.29 -4.25 -6.96
CA SER A 211 -6.76 -5.49 -7.53
C SER A 211 -5.48 -5.93 -6.81
N GLY A 212 -5.12 -7.22 -6.93
CA GLY A 212 -3.85 -7.73 -6.37
C GLY A 212 -2.62 -6.97 -6.88
N GLY A 213 -2.60 -6.64 -8.18
CA GLY A 213 -1.49 -5.87 -8.76
C GLY A 213 -1.41 -4.43 -8.23
N GLU A 214 -2.54 -3.76 -7.98
CA GLU A 214 -2.56 -2.44 -7.35
C GLU A 214 -2.04 -2.51 -5.91
N ALA A 215 -2.49 -3.50 -5.13
CA ALA A 215 -2.01 -3.72 -3.76
C ALA A 215 -0.50 -3.97 -3.72
N GLN A 216 0.02 -4.78 -4.64
CA GLN A 216 1.43 -5.07 -4.79
C GLN A 216 2.25 -3.82 -5.10
N ARG A 217 1.80 -2.98 -6.05
CA ARG A 217 2.49 -1.72 -6.40
C ARG A 217 2.45 -0.69 -5.26
N ILE A 218 1.37 -0.62 -4.49
CA ILE A 218 1.32 0.23 -3.29
C ILE A 218 2.35 -0.23 -2.26
N ARG A 219 2.52 -1.55 -2.07
CA ARG A 219 3.59 -2.09 -1.21
C ARG A 219 4.97 -1.71 -1.74
N LEU A 220 5.22 -1.93 -3.03
CA LEU A 220 6.47 -1.55 -3.68
C LEU A 220 6.78 -0.07 -3.44
N ALA A 221 5.84 0.83 -3.72
CA ALA A 221 5.98 2.26 -3.50
C ALA A 221 6.32 2.60 -2.04
N SER A 222 5.72 1.88 -1.07
CA SER A 222 6.01 2.09 0.36
C SER A 222 7.45 1.71 0.75
N GLN A 223 8.08 0.80 0.02
CA GLN A 223 9.45 0.33 0.28
C GLN A 223 10.50 1.18 -0.44
N ILE A 224 10.28 1.52 -1.72
CA ILE A 224 11.19 2.37 -2.51
C ILE A 224 11.41 3.72 -1.81
N GLY A 225 10.36 4.34 -1.28
CA GLY A 225 10.47 5.61 -0.55
C GLY A 225 11.30 5.56 0.73
N SER A 226 11.74 4.39 1.19
CA SER A 226 12.52 4.22 2.42
C SER A 226 14.04 4.35 2.22
N GLY A 227 14.55 4.28 0.98
CA GLY A 227 16.00 4.40 0.66
C GLY A 227 16.87 3.36 1.36
N LEU A 228 16.35 2.18 1.68
CA LEU A 228 17.05 1.12 2.39
C LEU A 228 18.10 0.46 1.51
N THR A 229 19.32 0.30 2.03
CA THR A 229 20.40 -0.52 1.44
C THR A 229 20.45 -1.89 2.11
N GLY A 230 21.08 -2.89 1.47
CA GLY A 230 21.18 -4.26 2.01
C GLY A 230 19.85 -5.05 2.01
N VAL A 231 18.86 -4.61 1.25
CA VAL A 231 17.54 -5.25 1.19
C VAL A 231 17.39 -6.07 -0.08
N LEU A 232 16.98 -7.32 0.07
CA LEU A 232 16.56 -8.19 -1.04
C LEU A 232 15.02 -8.09 -1.16
N TYR A 233 14.54 -7.66 -2.32
CA TYR A 233 13.11 -7.66 -2.63
C TYR A 233 12.76 -8.90 -3.45
N VAL A 234 11.76 -9.65 -2.99
CA VAL A 234 11.16 -10.77 -3.72
C VAL A 234 9.80 -10.33 -4.24
N LEU A 235 9.68 -10.25 -5.57
CA LEU A 235 8.44 -9.85 -6.22
C LEU A 235 7.82 -11.07 -6.91
N ASP A 236 6.56 -11.34 -6.64
CA ASP A 236 5.80 -12.41 -7.29
C ASP A 236 4.94 -11.80 -8.41
N GLU A 237 5.27 -12.15 -9.66
CA GLU A 237 4.58 -11.72 -10.89
C GLU A 237 4.24 -10.21 -10.92
N PRO A 238 5.23 -9.30 -10.76
CA PRO A 238 4.99 -7.86 -10.57
C PRO A 238 4.33 -7.15 -11.76
N SER A 239 4.30 -7.80 -12.93
CA SER A 239 3.66 -7.28 -14.14
C SER A 239 2.17 -7.63 -14.26
N ILE A 240 1.60 -8.41 -13.34
CA ILE A 240 0.17 -8.77 -13.39
C ILE A 240 -0.70 -7.51 -13.31
N GLY A 241 -1.64 -7.42 -14.25
CA GLY A 241 -2.59 -6.31 -14.34
C GLY A 241 -1.99 -4.99 -14.83
N LEU A 242 -0.73 -5.00 -15.29
CA LEU A 242 -0.14 -3.87 -15.99
C LEU A 242 -0.48 -3.90 -17.49
N HIS A 243 -0.81 -2.74 -18.02
CA HIS A 243 -0.79 -2.54 -19.47
C HIS A 243 0.68 -2.52 -19.94
N GLN A 244 0.93 -2.94 -21.19
CA GLN A 244 2.30 -2.99 -21.74
C GLN A 244 3.11 -1.69 -21.57
N ARG A 245 2.44 -0.53 -21.65
CA ARG A 245 3.03 0.81 -21.43
C ARG A 245 3.53 1.05 -19.98
N ASP A 246 2.95 0.35 -19.01
CA ASP A 246 3.28 0.55 -17.60
C ASP A 246 4.37 -0.41 -17.12
N ASN A 247 4.69 -1.45 -17.92
CA ASN A 247 5.79 -2.36 -17.62
C ASN A 247 7.15 -1.64 -17.64
N GLU A 248 7.34 -0.67 -18.55
CA GLU A 248 8.57 0.15 -18.59
C GLU A 248 8.75 0.93 -17.29
N ARG A 249 7.68 1.54 -16.76
CA ARG A 249 7.72 2.27 -15.48
C ARG A 249 8.01 1.42 -14.25
N LEU A 250 7.82 0.11 -14.34
CA LEU A 250 8.15 -0.81 -13.26
C LEU A 250 9.63 -1.20 -13.27
N LEU A 251 10.28 -1.14 -14.44
CA LEU A 251 11.67 -1.56 -14.64
C LEU A 251 12.67 -0.39 -14.48
N ASP A 252 12.22 0.86 -14.62
CA ASP A 252 12.97 2.09 -14.37
C ASP A 252 13.01 2.43 -12.86
#